data_72647aa93bd6998a01388bed81953104
#
_entry.id   72647aa93bd6998a01388bed81953104
#
_cell.length_a   1.000
_cell.length_b   1.000
_cell.length_c   1.000
_cell.angle_alpha   90.00
_cell.angle_beta   90.00
_cell.angle_gamma   90.00
#
_symmetry.space_group_name_H-M   'P 1'
#
loop_
_entity.id
_entity.type
_entity.pdbx_description
1 polymer ?
#
loop_
_entity_poly.entity_id
_entity_poly.type
_entity_poly.pdbx_seq_one_letter_code
_entity_poly.pdbx_strand_id
1 'polypeptide(L)'
;MLEATGNLERGFLIALQHAGIEVARINPRQARDFAKSLGQLAKTDRADAAVLRDLANVLARHEKRSCYLAPQPDEQREILKDLMVRRRQLVEMRVAEKHRLEVARKTMARSILSSVKFLDKQIAALDKEIDDHINDHFDGMRELLTSVKGVGPVTTVALMAALPELGRLDRRAISKLVGVAPLSSDSGKHRGQRHVWGGRAPVRAVLYMAALVTCRRNPVIRAFYERLLAAGKPKKVALVACMRKLLTILNAMVRDNRAWDVLKGQITATSA
;
A
#
# COMPACT_ATOMS: atom_id res chain seq x y z
N MET A 1 -16.06 7.76 -15.05
CA MET A 1 -14.97 6.81 -14.72
C MET A 1 -13.64 7.42 -15.11
N LEU A 2 -12.59 7.18 -14.32
CA LEU A 2 -11.23 7.65 -14.58
C LEU A 2 -10.24 6.47 -14.49
N GLU A 3 -9.19 6.55 -15.28
CA GLU A 3 -8.06 5.62 -15.20
C GLU A 3 -6.98 6.20 -14.28
N ALA A 4 -6.34 5.34 -13.48
CA ALA A 4 -5.25 5.74 -12.59
C ALA A 4 -3.96 5.98 -13.39
N THR A 5 -3.61 7.24 -13.64
CA THR A 5 -2.50 7.68 -14.49
C THR A 5 -1.33 8.26 -13.70
N GLY A 6 -1.00 7.65 -12.55
CA GLY A 6 0.15 8.08 -11.75
C GLY A 6 -0.04 9.39 -11.00
N ASN A 7 -1.26 9.72 -10.62
CA ASN A 7 -1.77 10.92 -9.95
C ASN A 7 -2.14 12.11 -10.87
N LEU A 8 -1.94 12.04 -12.17
CA LEU A 8 -2.39 13.10 -13.09
C LEU A 8 -3.92 13.28 -13.04
N GLU A 9 -4.65 12.18 -12.81
CA GLU A 9 -6.11 12.17 -12.68
C GLU A 9 -6.63 12.81 -11.38
N ARG A 10 -5.76 13.03 -10.38
CA ARG A 10 -6.15 13.38 -9.00
C ARG A 10 -6.93 14.70 -8.91
N GLY A 11 -6.42 15.76 -9.53
CA GLY A 11 -7.10 17.07 -9.49
C GLY A 11 -8.49 17.01 -10.09
N PHE A 12 -8.64 16.29 -11.21
CA PHE A 12 -9.92 16.09 -11.87
C PHE A 12 -10.88 15.22 -11.05
N LEU A 13 -10.35 14.14 -10.43
CA LEU A 13 -11.12 13.28 -9.52
C LEU A 13 -11.72 14.10 -8.37
N ILE A 14 -10.90 14.90 -7.69
CA ILE A 14 -11.33 15.74 -6.56
C ILE A 14 -12.38 16.76 -7.00
N ALA A 15 -12.18 17.43 -8.13
CA ALA A 15 -13.14 18.40 -8.67
C ALA A 15 -14.50 17.76 -8.96
N LEU A 16 -14.52 16.57 -9.55
CA LEU A 16 -15.76 15.82 -9.80
C LEU A 16 -16.47 15.41 -8.50
N GLN A 17 -15.71 14.97 -7.49
CA GLN A 17 -16.28 14.58 -6.19
C GLN A 17 -16.84 15.79 -5.43
N HIS A 18 -16.18 16.96 -5.49
CA HIS A 18 -16.74 18.21 -4.93
C HIS A 18 -18.00 18.67 -5.65
N ALA A 19 -18.12 18.35 -6.94
CA ALA A 19 -19.36 18.57 -7.70
C ALA A 19 -20.47 17.52 -7.43
N GLY A 20 -20.27 16.62 -6.46
CA GLY A 20 -21.22 15.58 -6.11
C GLY A 20 -21.29 14.40 -7.09
N ILE A 21 -20.33 14.29 -8.01
CA ILE A 21 -20.31 13.23 -9.01
C ILE A 21 -19.60 11.99 -8.46
N GLU A 22 -20.27 10.84 -8.47
CA GLU A 22 -19.66 9.56 -8.15
C GLU A 22 -18.64 9.17 -9.21
N VAL A 23 -17.40 8.92 -8.80
CA VAL A 23 -16.31 8.60 -9.70
C VAL A 23 -15.76 7.21 -9.41
N ALA A 24 -15.77 6.32 -10.39
CA ALA A 24 -15.03 5.08 -10.34
C ALA A 24 -13.60 5.30 -10.88
N ARG A 25 -12.59 4.93 -10.07
CA ARG A 25 -11.18 4.97 -10.46
C ARG A 25 -10.67 3.55 -10.64
N ILE A 26 -10.27 3.20 -11.84
CA ILE A 26 -9.84 1.85 -12.20
C ILE A 26 -8.36 1.79 -12.56
N ASN A 27 -7.81 0.57 -12.44
CA ASN A 27 -6.44 0.30 -12.85
C ASN A 27 -6.36 0.26 -14.40
N PRO A 28 -5.36 0.91 -15.03
CA PRO A 28 -5.11 0.87 -16.48
C PRO A 28 -5.13 -0.54 -17.08
N ARG A 29 -4.61 -1.51 -16.33
CA ARG A 29 -4.63 -2.91 -16.77
C ARG A 29 -6.03 -3.47 -16.87
N GLN A 30 -6.95 -3.14 -15.94
CA GLN A 30 -8.34 -3.60 -16.00
C GLN A 30 -9.06 -3.03 -17.21
N ALA A 31 -8.85 -1.73 -17.52
CA ALA A 31 -9.38 -1.11 -18.74
C ALA A 31 -8.85 -1.82 -19.97
N ARG A 32 -7.54 -2.12 -20.00
CA ARG A 32 -6.91 -2.81 -21.14
C ARG A 32 -7.39 -4.25 -21.31
N ASP A 33 -7.55 -4.99 -20.21
CA ASP A 33 -8.07 -6.35 -20.25
C ASP A 33 -9.53 -6.38 -20.72
N PHE A 34 -10.33 -5.39 -20.31
CA PHE A 34 -11.70 -5.21 -20.80
C PHE A 34 -11.72 -4.87 -22.31
N ALA A 35 -10.84 -3.98 -22.78
CA ALA A 35 -10.70 -3.68 -24.22
C ALA A 35 -10.38 -4.95 -25.02
N LYS A 36 -9.44 -5.76 -24.55
CA LYS A 36 -9.09 -7.04 -25.18
C LYS A 36 -10.26 -8.01 -25.23
N SER A 37 -11.09 -8.08 -24.19
CA SER A 37 -12.26 -8.97 -24.17
C SER A 37 -13.33 -8.56 -25.19
N LEU A 38 -13.32 -7.29 -25.63
CA LEU A 38 -14.17 -6.77 -26.70
C LEU A 38 -13.49 -6.86 -28.09
N GLY A 39 -12.30 -7.47 -28.19
CA GLY A 39 -11.53 -7.55 -29.45
C GLY A 39 -10.84 -6.24 -29.84
N GLN A 40 -10.85 -5.22 -28.99
CA GLN A 40 -10.18 -3.93 -29.27
C GLN A 40 -8.68 -4.03 -28.92
N LEU A 41 -7.84 -4.23 -29.95
CA LEU A 41 -6.41 -4.35 -29.79
C LEU A 41 -5.68 -3.00 -30.00
N ALA A 42 -6.26 -2.10 -30.80
CA ALA A 42 -5.69 -0.78 -31.03
C ALA A 42 -5.71 0.07 -29.75
N LYS A 43 -4.69 0.92 -29.59
CA LYS A 43 -4.58 1.86 -28.47
C LYS A 43 -4.51 3.28 -29.03
N THR A 44 -5.58 4.02 -28.84
CA THR A 44 -5.68 5.46 -29.11
C THR A 44 -6.53 6.09 -28.02
N ASP A 45 -6.33 7.36 -27.71
CA ASP A 45 -7.10 8.06 -26.67
C ASP A 45 -8.61 7.97 -26.91
N ARG A 46 -9.04 8.04 -28.17
CA ARG A 46 -10.48 7.90 -28.53
C ARG A 46 -10.99 6.49 -28.25
N ALA A 47 -10.22 5.46 -28.55
CA ALA A 47 -10.59 4.07 -28.27
C ALA A 47 -10.59 3.82 -26.75
N ASP A 48 -9.60 4.32 -26.03
CA ASP A 48 -9.48 4.19 -24.57
C ASP A 48 -10.67 4.89 -23.88
N ALA A 49 -11.09 6.09 -24.35
CA ALA A 49 -12.27 6.77 -23.83
C ALA A 49 -13.58 5.97 -24.07
N ALA A 50 -13.74 5.36 -25.23
CA ALA A 50 -14.89 4.50 -25.54
C ALA A 50 -14.91 3.26 -24.63
N VAL A 51 -13.77 2.60 -24.44
CA VAL A 51 -13.60 1.46 -23.53
C VAL A 51 -13.97 1.84 -22.09
N LEU A 52 -13.50 3.00 -21.61
CA LEU A 52 -13.83 3.50 -20.26
C LEU A 52 -15.32 3.78 -20.10
N ARG A 53 -15.97 4.34 -21.11
CA ARG A 53 -17.44 4.55 -21.12
C ARG A 53 -18.17 3.22 -21.00
N ASP A 54 -17.81 2.23 -21.83
CA ASP A 54 -18.49 0.95 -21.88
C ASP A 54 -18.26 0.14 -20.58
N LEU A 55 -17.05 0.17 -20.04
CA LEU A 55 -16.76 -0.39 -18.73
C LEU A 55 -17.53 0.32 -17.61
N ALA A 56 -17.69 1.65 -17.68
CA ALA A 56 -18.50 2.40 -16.73
C ALA A 56 -19.96 1.92 -16.73
N ASN A 57 -20.55 1.70 -17.91
CA ASN A 57 -21.90 1.18 -18.03
C ASN A 57 -22.06 -0.22 -17.45
N VAL A 58 -21.06 -1.09 -17.62
CA VAL A 58 -21.05 -2.43 -17.01
C VAL A 58 -20.96 -2.34 -15.48
N LEU A 59 -20.04 -1.53 -14.96
CA LEU A 59 -19.83 -1.39 -13.51
C LEU A 59 -20.99 -0.67 -12.81
N ALA A 60 -21.68 0.27 -13.48
CA ALA A 60 -22.84 0.95 -12.93
C ALA A 60 -24.00 -0.02 -12.60
N ARG A 61 -24.11 -1.11 -13.35
CA ARG A 61 -25.12 -2.17 -13.15
C ARG A 61 -24.65 -3.32 -12.27
N HIS A 62 -23.38 -3.29 -11.82
CA HIS A 62 -22.83 -4.37 -11.03
C HIS A 62 -23.31 -4.29 -9.58
N GLU A 63 -23.72 -5.41 -8.98
CA GLU A 63 -24.21 -5.49 -7.60
C GLU A 63 -23.26 -4.85 -6.58
N LYS A 64 -21.94 -4.99 -6.80
CA LYS A 64 -20.90 -4.43 -5.95
C LYS A 64 -20.31 -3.13 -6.51
N ARG A 65 -21.12 -2.31 -7.17
CA ARG A 65 -20.64 -1.06 -7.79
C ARG A 65 -19.89 -0.15 -6.80
N SER A 66 -20.33 -0.11 -5.54
CA SER A 66 -19.69 0.69 -4.49
C SER A 66 -18.21 0.37 -4.25
N CYS A 67 -17.78 -0.88 -4.56
CA CYS A 67 -16.38 -1.30 -4.43
C CYS A 67 -15.44 -0.66 -5.47
N TYR A 68 -16.01 -0.09 -6.55
CA TYR A 68 -15.24 0.54 -7.63
C TYR A 68 -15.22 2.07 -7.50
N LEU A 69 -16.09 2.64 -6.66
CA LEU A 69 -16.13 4.08 -6.45
C LEU A 69 -14.88 4.52 -5.67
N ALA A 70 -14.31 5.63 -6.11
CA ALA A 70 -13.24 6.27 -5.38
C ALA A 70 -13.77 6.76 -4.02
N PRO A 71 -13.05 6.53 -2.92
CA PRO A 71 -13.46 7.06 -1.63
C PRO A 71 -13.48 8.59 -1.67
N GLN A 72 -14.31 9.19 -0.81
CA GLN A 72 -14.29 10.64 -0.64
C GLN A 72 -12.89 11.11 -0.23
N PRO A 73 -12.44 12.26 -0.74
CA PRO A 73 -11.12 12.78 -0.40
C PRO A 73 -11.06 13.09 1.10
N ASP A 74 -10.01 12.59 1.72
CA ASP A 74 -9.63 12.94 3.10
C ASP A 74 -8.41 13.85 2.97
N GLU A 75 -8.61 15.14 3.14
CA GLU A 75 -7.60 16.16 2.91
C GLU A 75 -6.33 15.90 3.74
N GLN A 76 -6.50 15.51 5.00
CA GLN A 76 -5.36 15.25 5.89
C GLN A 76 -4.54 14.03 5.44
N ARG A 77 -5.19 13.01 4.93
CA ARG A 77 -4.51 11.84 4.33
C ARG A 77 -3.82 12.18 3.01
N GLU A 78 -4.41 13.06 2.22
CA GLU A 78 -3.79 13.47 0.96
C GLU A 78 -2.56 14.34 1.20
N ILE A 79 -2.59 15.24 2.20
CA ILE A 79 -1.41 16.01 2.65
C ILE A 79 -0.32 15.04 3.12
N LEU A 80 -0.65 14.10 4.01
CA LEU A 80 0.32 13.10 4.50
C LEU A 80 0.94 12.28 3.37
N LYS A 81 0.14 11.92 2.38
CA LYS A 81 0.60 11.19 1.20
C LYS A 81 1.57 12.02 0.35
N ASP A 82 1.30 13.31 0.16
CA ASP A 82 2.17 14.21 -0.61
C ASP A 82 3.51 14.41 0.10
N LEU A 83 3.50 14.62 1.42
CA LEU A 83 4.71 14.68 2.25
C LEU A 83 5.54 13.38 2.12
N MET A 84 4.90 12.22 2.19
CA MET A 84 5.57 10.93 2.03
C MET A 84 6.15 10.72 0.64
N VAL A 85 5.45 11.15 -0.41
CA VAL A 85 5.95 11.08 -1.79
C VAL A 85 7.18 11.98 -1.93
N ARG A 86 7.12 13.21 -1.41
CA ARG A 86 8.25 14.15 -1.45
C ARG A 86 9.45 13.62 -0.67
N ARG A 87 9.23 13.13 0.53
CA ARG A 87 10.28 12.49 1.35
C ARG A 87 10.98 11.36 0.58
N ARG A 88 10.22 10.48 -0.06
CA ARG A 88 10.78 9.37 -0.85
C ARG A 88 11.66 9.89 -2.00
N GLN A 89 11.21 10.89 -2.74
CA GLN A 89 11.99 11.51 -3.81
C GLN A 89 13.34 12.03 -3.29
N LEU A 90 13.34 12.74 -2.17
CA LEU A 90 14.58 13.25 -1.57
C LEU A 90 15.52 12.13 -1.11
N VAL A 91 14.96 11.05 -0.55
CA VAL A 91 15.76 9.87 -0.17
C VAL A 91 16.37 9.20 -1.40
N GLU A 92 15.64 9.06 -2.50
CA GLU A 92 16.14 8.51 -3.76
C GLU A 92 17.27 9.38 -4.34
N MET A 93 17.10 10.72 -4.35
CA MET A 93 18.15 11.66 -4.75
C MET A 93 19.39 11.54 -3.88
N ARG A 94 19.22 11.45 -2.54
CA ARG A 94 20.35 11.27 -1.61
C ARG A 94 21.10 9.97 -1.85
N VAL A 95 20.39 8.88 -2.11
CA VAL A 95 21.01 7.58 -2.42
C VAL A 95 21.82 7.68 -3.72
N ALA A 96 21.27 8.33 -4.74
CA ALA A 96 21.97 8.55 -6.00
C ALA A 96 23.26 9.37 -5.80
N GLU A 97 23.21 10.45 -4.99
CA GLU A 97 24.41 11.25 -4.66
C GLU A 97 25.43 10.42 -3.88
N LYS A 98 25.01 9.58 -2.94
CA LYS A 98 25.93 8.71 -2.20
C LYS A 98 26.64 7.70 -3.11
N HIS A 99 25.94 7.09 -4.07
CA HIS A 99 26.57 6.21 -5.06
C HIS A 99 27.57 6.98 -5.96
N ARG A 100 27.26 8.24 -6.33
CA ARG A 100 28.22 9.10 -7.07
C ARG A 100 29.47 9.37 -6.24
N LEU A 101 29.31 9.55 -4.93
CA LEU A 101 30.43 9.80 -4.03
C LEU A 101 31.42 8.62 -3.96
N GLU A 102 30.90 7.38 -4.01
CA GLU A 102 31.72 6.16 -3.96
C GLU A 102 32.72 6.07 -5.12
N VAL A 103 32.37 6.62 -6.29
CA VAL A 103 33.21 6.58 -7.51
C VAL A 103 33.83 7.93 -7.86
N ALA A 104 33.59 8.98 -7.07
CA ALA A 104 34.01 10.34 -7.37
C ALA A 104 35.49 10.57 -7.08
N ARG A 105 36.15 11.36 -7.93
CA ARG A 105 37.48 11.91 -7.63
C ARG A 105 37.40 12.91 -6.49
N LYS A 106 38.46 13.05 -5.72
CA LYS A 106 38.59 13.98 -4.56
C LYS A 106 38.15 15.42 -4.89
N THR A 107 38.41 15.88 -6.11
CA THR A 107 38.00 17.21 -6.59
C THR A 107 36.50 17.43 -6.62
N MET A 108 35.71 16.37 -6.92
CA MET A 108 34.24 16.44 -6.97
C MET A 108 33.58 16.07 -5.65
N ALA A 109 34.27 15.35 -4.79
CA ALA A 109 33.71 14.84 -3.53
C ALA A 109 33.09 15.95 -2.64
N ARG A 110 33.71 17.14 -2.58
CA ARG A 110 33.21 18.28 -1.80
C ARG A 110 31.84 18.74 -2.28
N SER A 111 31.63 18.87 -3.59
CA SER A 111 30.36 19.27 -4.19
C SER A 111 29.27 18.24 -3.90
N ILE A 112 29.55 16.96 -4.09
CA ILE A 112 28.61 15.87 -3.82
C ILE A 112 28.25 15.80 -2.33
N LEU A 113 29.21 15.95 -1.43
CA LEU A 113 28.96 15.98 0.02
C LEU A 113 28.07 17.18 0.40
N SER A 114 28.24 18.33 -0.24
CA SER A 114 27.35 19.49 -0.03
C SER A 114 25.91 19.18 -0.42
N SER A 115 25.70 18.52 -1.57
CA SER A 115 24.37 18.08 -2.02
C SER A 115 23.76 17.06 -1.05
N VAL A 116 24.55 16.08 -0.57
CA VAL A 116 24.07 15.10 0.42
C VAL A 116 23.64 15.80 1.71
N LYS A 117 24.45 16.73 2.24
CA LYS A 117 24.08 17.52 3.44
C LYS A 117 22.81 18.33 3.25
N PHE A 118 22.64 18.96 2.10
CA PHE A 118 21.41 19.69 1.78
C PHE A 118 20.20 18.77 1.77
N LEU A 119 20.30 17.59 1.11
CA LEU A 119 19.22 16.61 1.06
C LEU A 119 18.90 16.04 2.45
N ASP A 120 19.92 15.77 3.29
CA ASP A 120 19.70 15.33 4.67
C ASP A 120 18.92 16.37 5.49
N LYS A 121 19.23 17.66 5.33
CA LYS A 121 18.48 18.76 5.97
C LYS A 121 17.03 18.83 5.51
N GLN A 122 16.78 18.69 4.20
CA GLN A 122 15.43 18.70 3.65
C GLN A 122 14.61 17.49 4.13
N ILE A 123 15.23 16.29 4.19
CA ILE A 123 14.58 15.09 4.71
C ILE A 123 14.21 15.27 6.18
N ALA A 124 15.12 15.81 7.00
CA ALA A 124 14.86 16.04 8.42
C ALA A 124 13.72 17.07 8.65
N ALA A 125 13.63 18.10 7.81
CA ALA A 125 12.52 19.06 7.86
C ALA A 125 11.18 18.40 7.53
N LEU A 126 11.12 17.58 6.48
CA LEU A 126 9.92 16.83 6.12
C LEU A 126 9.56 15.76 7.17
N ASP A 127 10.54 15.10 7.80
CA ASP A 127 10.29 14.15 8.87
C ASP A 127 9.57 14.82 10.05
N LYS A 128 10.00 16.05 10.40
CA LYS A 128 9.32 16.84 11.43
C LYS A 128 7.90 17.22 11.01
N GLU A 129 7.72 17.72 9.79
CA GLU A 129 6.41 18.13 9.28
C GLU A 129 5.43 16.93 9.24
N ILE A 130 5.91 15.74 8.87
CA ILE A 130 5.14 14.49 8.91
C ILE A 130 4.77 14.14 10.34
N ASP A 131 5.70 14.24 11.30
CA ASP A 131 5.43 13.92 12.70
C ASP A 131 4.42 14.91 13.31
N ASP A 132 4.56 16.21 13.05
CA ASP A 132 3.62 17.25 13.50
C ASP A 132 2.23 16.99 12.92
N HIS A 133 2.11 16.74 11.62
CA HIS A 133 0.84 16.44 10.96
C HIS A 133 0.15 15.18 11.50
N ILE A 134 0.94 14.14 11.83
CA ILE A 134 0.40 12.91 12.43
C ILE A 134 -0.09 13.16 13.86
N ASN A 135 0.63 13.92 14.65
CA ASN A 135 0.23 14.25 16.01
C ASN A 135 -1.09 15.04 16.02
N ASP A 136 -1.26 15.96 15.06
CA ASP A 136 -2.46 16.80 14.98
C ASP A 136 -3.70 16.02 14.49
N HIS A 137 -3.52 15.03 13.60
CA HIS A 137 -4.66 14.44 12.89
C HIS A 137 -4.80 12.93 13.02
N PHE A 138 -3.75 12.20 13.45
CA PHE A 138 -3.71 10.73 13.41
C PHE A 138 -3.11 10.08 14.66
N ASP A 139 -2.97 10.81 15.78
CA ASP A 139 -2.24 10.36 16.96
C ASP A 139 -2.79 9.02 17.50
N GLY A 140 -4.09 8.89 17.72
CA GLY A 140 -4.69 7.64 18.19
C GLY A 140 -4.43 6.44 17.26
N MET A 141 -4.42 6.65 15.93
CA MET A 141 -4.07 5.59 14.98
C MET A 141 -2.58 5.26 15.02
N ARG A 142 -1.72 6.27 15.23
CA ARG A 142 -0.28 6.09 15.42
C ARG A 142 0.01 5.20 16.61
N GLU A 143 -0.57 5.51 17.78
CA GLU A 143 -0.41 4.71 19.00
C GLU A 143 -0.82 3.25 18.80
N LEU A 144 -2.00 3.04 18.21
CA LEU A 144 -2.49 1.69 17.91
C LEU A 144 -1.48 0.90 17.05
N LEU A 145 -1.05 1.44 15.93
CA LEU A 145 -0.19 0.73 14.99
C LEU A 145 1.22 0.48 15.54
N THR A 146 1.78 1.44 16.27
CA THR A 146 3.13 1.32 16.87
C THR A 146 3.16 0.41 18.09
N SER A 147 2.03 0.10 18.71
CA SER A 147 1.96 -0.87 19.79
C SER A 147 2.40 -2.29 19.38
N VAL A 148 2.38 -2.60 18.08
CA VAL A 148 2.85 -3.89 17.56
C VAL A 148 4.38 -3.89 17.44
N LYS A 149 5.06 -4.70 18.26
CA LYS A 149 6.54 -4.85 18.19
C LYS A 149 6.99 -5.22 16.78
N GLY A 150 7.75 -4.32 16.15
CA GLY A 150 8.27 -4.47 14.79
C GLY A 150 7.51 -3.68 13.71
N VAL A 151 6.43 -2.99 14.07
CA VAL A 151 5.81 -1.95 13.25
C VAL A 151 6.41 -0.61 13.67
N GLY A 152 7.28 -0.08 12.84
CA GLY A 152 7.96 1.20 13.11
C GLY A 152 7.25 2.41 12.48
N PRO A 153 7.74 3.64 12.75
CA PRO A 153 7.13 4.88 12.27
C PRO A 153 6.91 4.89 10.76
N VAL A 154 7.90 4.49 9.97
CA VAL A 154 7.80 4.46 8.50
C VAL A 154 6.65 3.56 8.01
N THR A 155 6.47 2.40 8.63
CA THR A 155 5.36 1.49 8.27
C THR A 155 4.02 2.10 8.67
N THR A 156 3.94 2.67 9.86
CA THR A 156 2.74 3.32 10.39
C THR A 156 2.29 4.45 9.47
N VAL A 157 3.17 5.38 9.17
CA VAL A 157 2.89 6.53 8.29
C VAL A 157 2.47 6.08 6.89
N ALA A 158 3.17 5.11 6.32
CA ALA A 158 2.83 4.57 5.00
C ALA A 158 1.44 3.89 4.97
N LEU A 159 1.06 3.20 6.04
CA LEU A 159 -0.29 2.62 6.15
C LEU A 159 -1.37 3.70 6.28
N MET A 160 -1.14 4.72 7.11
CA MET A 160 -2.07 5.84 7.27
C MET A 160 -2.29 6.61 5.96
N ALA A 161 -1.21 6.93 5.24
CA ALA A 161 -1.26 7.68 4.01
C ALA A 161 -1.83 6.89 2.83
N ALA A 162 -1.43 5.61 2.68
CA ALA A 162 -1.69 4.83 1.48
C ALA A 162 -2.81 3.78 1.63
N LEU A 163 -3.39 3.62 2.82
CA LEU A 163 -4.42 2.60 3.08
C LEU A 163 -5.60 3.18 3.90
N PRO A 164 -6.37 4.13 3.34
CA PRO A 164 -7.52 4.74 4.03
C PRO A 164 -8.61 3.73 4.38
N GLU A 165 -8.62 2.56 3.77
CA GLU A 165 -9.56 1.47 4.04
C GLU A 165 -9.17 0.61 5.25
N LEU A 166 -8.04 0.90 5.89
CA LEU A 166 -7.60 0.19 7.10
C LEU A 166 -8.63 0.36 8.22
N GLY A 167 -9.07 -0.74 8.79
CA GLY A 167 -10.15 -0.78 9.78
C GLY A 167 -11.57 -0.82 9.19
N ARG A 168 -11.75 -0.61 7.88
CA ARG A 168 -13.07 -0.56 7.23
C ARG A 168 -13.42 -1.80 6.43
N LEU A 169 -12.41 -2.52 5.93
CA LEU A 169 -12.59 -3.70 5.11
C LEU A 169 -12.44 -4.99 5.92
N ASP A 170 -13.05 -6.06 5.43
CA ASP A 170 -12.81 -7.39 5.98
C ASP A 170 -11.38 -7.90 5.66
N ARG A 171 -10.99 -9.01 6.32
CA ARG A 171 -9.64 -9.60 6.18
C ARG A 171 -9.31 -10.08 4.75
N ARG A 172 -10.31 -10.46 3.96
CA ARG A 172 -10.12 -10.93 2.58
C ARG A 172 -9.97 -9.75 1.64
N ALA A 173 -10.86 -8.78 1.75
CA ALA A 173 -10.87 -7.57 0.94
C ALA A 173 -9.58 -6.76 1.11
N ILE A 174 -9.15 -6.49 2.35
CA ILE A 174 -7.92 -5.72 2.59
C ILE A 174 -6.66 -6.46 2.11
N SER A 175 -6.61 -7.79 2.28
CA SER A 175 -5.49 -8.60 1.77
C SER A 175 -5.42 -8.59 0.25
N LYS A 176 -6.57 -8.61 -0.44
CA LYS A 176 -6.66 -8.50 -1.91
C LYS A 176 -6.27 -7.10 -2.37
N LEU A 177 -6.75 -6.06 -1.69
CA LEU A 177 -6.45 -4.66 -2.00
C LEU A 177 -4.95 -4.37 -1.92
N VAL A 178 -4.26 -4.89 -0.92
CA VAL A 178 -2.81 -4.74 -0.75
C VAL A 178 -2.02 -5.68 -1.65
N GLY A 179 -2.64 -6.76 -2.15
CA GLY A 179 -1.99 -7.75 -3.01
C GLY A 179 -1.12 -8.76 -2.23
N VAL A 180 -1.57 -9.13 -1.03
CA VAL A 180 -0.96 -10.19 -0.20
C VAL A 180 -1.88 -11.41 -0.04
N ALA A 181 -3.04 -11.41 -0.68
CA ALA A 181 -3.92 -12.57 -0.75
C ALA A 181 -3.41 -13.56 -1.80
N PRO A 182 -3.28 -14.86 -1.48
CA PRO A 182 -2.96 -15.87 -2.47
C PRO A 182 -4.16 -16.05 -3.41
N LEU A 183 -3.94 -15.88 -4.71
CA LEU A 183 -4.92 -16.13 -5.76
C LEU A 183 -4.82 -17.58 -6.21
N SER A 184 -5.95 -18.28 -6.30
CA SER A 184 -6.02 -19.61 -6.87
C SER A 184 -5.87 -19.53 -8.39
N SER A 185 -5.17 -20.50 -8.96
CA SER A 185 -5.03 -20.69 -10.41
C SER A 185 -5.36 -22.15 -10.72
N ASP A 186 -6.59 -22.54 -10.38
CA ASP A 186 -7.06 -23.90 -10.54
C ASP A 186 -7.88 -24.00 -11.84
N SER A 187 -7.65 -25.04 -12.65
CA SER A 187 -8.42 -25.32 -13.87
C SER A 187 -8.70 -26.81 -14.01
N GLY A 188 -9.97 -27.18 -14.02
CA GLY A 188 -10.39 -28.57 -14.07
C GLY A 188 -9.81 -29.41 -12.93
N LYS A 189 -9.07 -30.49 -13.27
CA LYS A 189 -8.36 -31.34 -12.28
C LYS A 189 -7.00 -30.78 -11.86
N HIS A 190 -6.48 -29.74 -12.53
CA HIS A 190 -5.18 -29.16 -12.23
C HIS A 190 -5.31 -28.15 -11.09
N ARG A 191 -4.59 -28.37 -9.98
CA ARG A 191 -4.43 -27.39 -8.89
C ARG A 191 -3.11 -26.66 -9.06
N GLY A 192 -3.20 -25.40 -9.56
CA GLY A 192 -2.05 -24.54 -9.78
C GLY A 192 -1.45 -24.01 -8.47
N GLN A 193 -0.21 -23.55 -8.54
CA GLN A 193 0.41 -22.84 -7.43
C GLN A 193 -0.29 -21.49 -7.20
N ARG A 194 -0.56 -21.19 -5.93
CA ARG A 194 -1.15 -19.91 -5.55
C ARG A 194 -0.11 -18.83 -5.56
N HIS A 195 -0.39 -17.76 -6.25
CA HIS A 195 0.49 -16.58 -6.34
C HIS A 195 -0.17 -15.35 -5.74
N VAL A 196 0.64 -14.47 -5.15
CA VAL A 196 0.20 -13.12 -4.79
C VAL A 196 0.47 -12.19 -5.97
N TRP A 197 -0.52 -11.37 -6.32
CA TRP A 197 -0.42 -10.50 -7.49
C TRP A 197 -1.24 -9.21 -7.36
N GLY A 198 -0.82 -8.14 -8.03
CA GLY A 198 -1.53 -6.87 -8.04
C GLY A 198 -1.44 -6.10 -6.72
N GLY A 199 -2.43 -5.27 -6.46
CA GLY A 199 -2.57 -4.47 -5.25
C GLY A 199 -1.59 -3.30 -5.12
N ARG A 200 -1.57 -2.68 -3.93
CA ARG A 200 -0.80 -1.46 -3.63
C ARG A 200 0.67 -1.77 -3.35
N ALA A 201 1.53 -1.66 -4.36
CA ALA A 201 2.95 -1.98 -4.25
C ALA A 201 3.69 -1.19 -3.14
N PRO A 202 3.48 0.12 -2.91
CA PRO A 202 4.12 0.85 -1.81
C PRO A 202 3.78 0.27 -0.44
N VAL A 203 2.51 -0.09 -0.21
CA VAL A 203 2.06 -0.71 1.05
C VAL A 203 2.69 -2.09 1.22
N ARG A 204 2.77 -2.89 0.16
CA ARG A 204 3.44 -4.20 0.21
C ARG A 204 4.91 -4.09 0.58
N ALA A 205 5.62 -3.10 0.05
CA ALA A 205 7.04 -2.89 0.33
C ALA A 205 7.29 -2.62 1.83
N VAL A 206 6.52 -1.72 2.43
CA VAL A 206 6.66 -1.42 3.86
C VAL A 206 6.20 -2.57 4.75
N LEU A 207 5.14 -3.29 4.36
CA LEU A 207 4.71 -4.49 5.08
C LEU A 207 5.73 -5.63 5.01
N TYR A 208 6.47 -5.76 3.91
CA TYR A 208 7.55 -6.74 3.80
C TYR A 208 8.66 -6.44 4.80
N MET A 209 9.09 -5.19 4.90
CA MET A 209 10.09 -4.77 5.88
C MET A 209 9.58 -4.94 7.32
N ALA A 210 8.34 -4.57 7.60
CA ALA A 210 7.73 -4.81 8.90
C ALA A 210 7.64 -6.31 9.23
N ALA A 211 7.29 -7.17 8.26
CA ALA A 211 7.25 -8.61 8.45
C ALA A 211 8.62 -9.21 8.80
N LEU A 212 9.69 -8.75 8.16
CA LEU A 212 11.06 -9.17 8.49
C LEU A 212 11.43 -8.87 9.96
N VAL A 213 11.01 -7.71 10.46
CA VAL A 213 11.27 -7.30 11.85
C VAL A 213 10.33 -8.05 12.82
N THR A 214 9.04 -8.14 12.51
CA THR A 214 8.06 -8.79 13.38
C THR A 214 8.30 -10.30 13.50
N CYS A 215 8.77 -10.98 12.44
CA CYS A 215 9.19 -12.39 12.53
C CYS A 215 10.33 -12.62 13.53
N ARG A 216 11.09 -11.60 13.88
CA ARG A 216 12.18 -11.69 14.87
C ARG A 216 11.76 -11.20 16.26
N ARG A 217 10.91 -10.18 16.34
CA ARG A 217 10.62 -9.44 17.59
C ARG A 217 9.23 -9.65 18.16
N ASN A 218 8.26 -10.10 17.34
CA ASN A 218 6.89 -10.34 17.80
C ASN A 218 6.67 -11.84 17.98
N PRO A 219 6.38 -12.35 19.18
CA PRO A 219 6.29 -13.79 19.45
C PRO A 219 5.18 -14.48 18.64
N VAL A 220 4.05 -13.81 18.41
CA VAL A 220 2.91 -14.38 17.67
C VAL A 220 3.22 -14.54 16.17
N ILE A 221 3.87 -13.54 15.57
CA ILE A 221 4.26 -13.60 14.15
C ILE A 221 5.44 -14.56 13.99
N ARG A 222 6.39 -14.57 14.94
CA ARG A 222 7.53 -15.48 14.95
C ARG A 222 7.07 -16.94 14.99
N ALA A 223 6.22 -17.31 15.93
CA ALA A 223 5.69 -18.68 16.03
C ALA A 223 4.93 -19.10 14.74
N PHE A 224 4.18 -18.18 14.13
CA PHE A 224 3.53 -18.42 12.86
C PHE A 224 4.53 -18.66 11.72
N TYR A 225 5.59 -17.86 11.65
CA TYR A 225 6.66 -18.00 10.66
C TYR A 225 7.38 -19.34 10.79
N GLU A 226 7.82 -19.68 12.02
CA GLU A 226 8.53 -20.94 12.32
C GLU A 226 7.67 -22.15 12.00
N ARG A 227 6.37 -22.13 12.32
CA ARG A 227 5.41 -23.18 11.94
C ARG A 227 5.34 -23.39 10.42
N LEU A 228 5.35 -22.32 9.63
CA LEU A 228 5.31 -22.43 8.18
C LEU A 228 6.61 -23.02 7.61
N LEU A 229 7.75 -22.65 8.18
CA LEU A 229 9.05 -23.23 7.80
C LEU A 229 9.12 -24.74 8.15
N ALA A 230 8.66 -25.12 9.34
CA ALA A 230 8.57 -26.52 9.75
C ALA A 230 7.65 -27.34 8.84
N ALA A 231 6.60 -26.71 8.29
CA ALA A 231 5.73 -27.32 7.27
C ALA A 231 6.33 -27.31 5.84
N GLY A 232 7.64 -27.04 5.69
CA GLY A 232 8.36 -27.08 4.41
C GLY A 232 8.08 -25.91 3.47
N LYS A 233 7.46 -24.81 3.94
CA LYS A 233 7.21 -23.64 3.07
C LYS A 233 8.50 -22.86 2.82
N PRO A 234 8.77 -22.41 1.57
CA PRO A 234 9.90 -21.54 1.27
C PRO A 234 9.86 -20.25 2.11
N LYS A 235 11.03 -19.76 2.55
CA LYS A 235 11.18 -18.56 3.41
C LYS A 235 10.38 -17.35 2.88
N LYS A 236 10.43 -17.09 1.58
CA LYS A 236 9.72 -15.97 0.95
C LYS A 236 8.19 -16.13 1.01
N VAL A 237 7.69 -17.35 0.84
CA VAL A 237 6.26 -17.68 0.95
C VAL A 237 5.80 -17.51 2.40
N ALA A 238 6.58 -17.98 3.38
CA ALA A 238 6.31 -17.81 4.79
C ALA A 238 6.28 -16.32 5.20
N LEU A 239 7.22 -15.49 4.68
CA LEU A 239 7.21 -14.04 4.92
C LEU A 239 5.96 -13.37 4.34
N VAL A 240 5.56 -13.70 3.12
CA VAL A 240 4.32 -13.14 2.53
C VAL A 240 3.07 -13.53 3.34
N ALA A 241 3.04 -14.76 3.87
CA ALA A 241 1.96 -15.17 4.78
C ALA A 241 2.00 -14.35 6.10
N CYS A 242 3.19 -14.05 6.62
CA CYS A 242 3.35 -13.15 7.78
C CYS A 242 2.91 -11.73 7.48
N MET A 243 3.21 -11.18 6.29
CA MET A 243 2.70 -9.87 5.86
C MET A 243 1.17 -9.84 5.90
N ARG A 244 0.52 -10.86 5.35
CA ARG A 244 -0.94 -10.98 5.38
C ARG A 244 -1.47 -11.06 6.80
N LYS A 245 -0.87 -11.89 7.66
CA LYS A 245 -1.26 -12.02 9.07
C LYS A 245 -1.10 -10.68 9.79
N LEU A 246 0.04 -10.01 9.64
CA LEU A 246 0.30 -8.69 10.22
C LEU A 246 -0.74 -7.66 9.76
N LEU A 247 -0.99 -7.57 8.44
CA LEU A 247 -1.99 -6.66 7.88
C LEU A 247 -3.39 -6.90 8.47
N THR A 248 -3.81 -8.15 8.58
CA THR A 248 -5.14 -8.48 9.14
C THR A 248 -5.25 -8.16 10.62
N ILE A 249 -4.16 -8.29 11.38
CA ILE A 249 -4.09 -7.87 12.78
C ILE A 249 -4.22 -6.35 12.87
N LEU A 250 -3.40 -5.59 12.14
CA LEU A 250 -3.44 -4.12 12.15
C LEU A 250 -4.81 -3.60 11.72
N ASN A 251 -5.43 -4.25 10.73
CA ASN A 251 -6.78 -3.92 10.28
C ASN A 251 -7.84 -4.14 11.38
N ALA A 252 -7.74 -5.23 12.13
CA ALA A 252 -8.65 -5.51 13.25
C ALA A 252 -8.43 -4.51 14.41
N MET A 253 -7.17 -4.20 14.74
CA MET A 253 -6.84 -3.23 15.79
C MET A 253 -7.45 -1.85 15.50
N VAL A 254 -7.32 -1.36 14.26
CA VAL A 254 -7.90 -0.06 13.86
C VAL A 254 -9.43 -0.13 13.85
N ARG A 255 -10.03 -1.22 13.36
CA ARG A 255 -11.48 -1.41 13.36
C ARG A 255 -12.07 -1.41 14.77
N ASP A 256 -11.42 -2.14 15.68
CA ASP A 256 -11.92 -2.38 17.03
C ASP A 256 -11.41 -1.33 18.03
N ASN A 257 -10.60 -0.38 17.56
CA ASN A 257 -9.91 0.65 18.35
C ASN A 257 -9.19 0.06 19.59
N ARG A 258 -8.42 -1.02 19.37
CA ARG A 258 -7.71 -1.75 20.43
C ARG A 258 -6.23 -1.88 20.12
N ALA A 259 -5.39 -1.48 21.08
CA ALA A 259 -3.94 -1.67 21.01
C ALA A 259 -3.57 -3.16 21.06
N TRP A 260 -2.35 -3.45 20.56
CA TRP A 260 -1.80 -4.80 20.58
C TRP A 260 -1.56 -5.27 22.01
N ASP A 261 -2.23 -6.35 22.42
CA ASP A 261 -1.98 -7.03 23.68
C ASP A 261 -1.38 -8.42 23.40
N VAL A 262 -0.12 -8.62 23.79
CA VAL A 262 0.60 -9.89 23.59
C VAL A 262 -0.06 -11.05 24.34
N LEU A 263 -0.68 -10.77 25.49
CA LEU A 263 -1.36 -11.78 26.32
C LEU A 263 -2.71 -12.21 25.73
N LYS A 264 -3.34 -11.35 24.94
CA LYS A 264 -4.60 -11.59 24.23
C LYS A 264 -4.40 -11.88 22.73
N GLY A 265 -3.16 -12.13 22.29
CA GLY A 265 -2.83 -12.48 20.89
C GLY A 265 -3.56 -13.69 20.33
N GLN A 266 -4.52 -14.24 21.05
CA GLN A 266 -5.48 -15.24 20.61
C GLN A 266 -6.68 -14.65 19.86
N ILE A 267 -6.76 -13.32 19.67
CA ILE A 267 -7.97 -12.63 19.15
C ILE A 267 -8.32 -12.97 17.70
N THR A 268 -7.58 -13.78 16.99
CA THR A 268 -7.98 -14.12 15.62
C THR A 268 -7.62 -15.52 15.15
N ALA A 269 -7.34 -16.42 16.06
CA ALA A 269 -7.12 -17.83 15.66
C ALA A 269 -8.42 -18.65 15.62
N THR A 270 -9.56 -18.10 16.06
CA THR A 270 -10.80 -18.89 16.27
C THR A 270 -11.90 -18.51 15.29
N SER A 271 -11.61 -18.25 14.05
CA SER A 271 -12.61 -18.38 12.96
C SER A 271 -11.89 -18.47 11.64
N ALA A 272 -11.39 -19.67 11.37
CA ALA A 272 -11.00 -20.13 10.04
C ALA A 272 -12.23 -20.63 9.32
#